data_a73532c48874fe5c8b0960ed27edcd39
#
_entry.id   a73532c48874fe5c8b0960ed27edcd39
#
_cell.length_a   1.000
_cell.length_b   1.000
_cell.length_c   1.000
_cell.angle_alpha   90.00
_cell.angle_beta   90.00
_cell.angle_gamma   90.00
#
_symmetry.space_group_name_H-M   'P 1'
#
loop_
_entity.id
_entity.type
_entity.pdbx_description
1 polymer ?
#
loop_
_entity_poly.entity_id
_entity_poly.type
_entity_poly.pdbx_seq_one_letter_code
_entity_poly.pdbx_strand_id
1 'polypeptide(L)'
;MAPRRTPSLIALELLDCVEVNKEATKWDLIKVLGNDTQFRLWIDDFFLAERVLVERREGVRYFYRKTERGELLHRLLKSGYMLRIIDRVSGRKLK
;
A
#
# COMPACT_ATOMS: atom_id res chain seq x y z
N MET A 1 -13.63 9.29 17.51
CA MET A 1 -13.18 8.08 16.81
C MET A 1 -12.65 8.45 15.42
N ALA A 2 -11.48 7.97 15.11
CA ALA A 2 -10.91 8.24 13.79
C ALA A 2 -11.75 7.55 12.70
N PRO A 3 -11.99 8.23 11.58
CA PRO A 3 -12.71 7.60 10.49
C PRO A 3 -11.96 6.39 9.95
N ARG A 4 -12.71 5.38 9.57
CA ARG A 4 -12.13 4.17 9.03
C ARG A 4 -11.60 4.45 7.63
N ARG A 5 -10.36 4.06 7.36
CA ARG A 5 -9.77 4.21 6.03
C ARG A 5 -10.31 3.13 5.11
N THR A 6 -10.58 3.49 3.86
CA THR A 6 -10.95 2.51 2.85
C THR A 6 -9.70 1.77 2.36
N PRO A 7 -9.85 0.56 1.81
CA PRO A 7 -8.70 -0.16 1.25
C PRO A 7 -7.93 0.65 0.20
N SER A 8 -8.63 1.38 -0.64
CA SER A 8 -7.96 2.18 -1.65
C SER A 8 -7.15 3.30 -1.03
N LEU A 9 -7.64 3.90 0.04
CA LEU A 9 -6.91 4.95 0.74
C LEU A 9 -5.67 4.39 1.44
N ILE A 10 -5.79 3.22 2.04
CA ILE A 10 -4.63 2.56 2.66
C ILE A 10 -3.56 2.28 1.61
N ALA A 11 -3.96 1.73 0.46
CA ALA A 11 -3.03 1.46 -0.63
C ALA A 11 -2.33 2.74 -1.09
N LEU A 12 -3.09 3.82 -1.23
CA LEU A 12 -2.54 5.11 -1.64
C LEU A 12 -1.53 5.63 -0.62
N GLU A 13 -1.88 5.55 0.67
CA GLU A 13 -0.98 6.01 1.72
C GLU A 13 0.33 5.21 1.75
N LEU A 14 0.25 3.89 1.54
CA LEU A 14 1.45 3.06 1.48
C LEU A 14 2.35 3.44 0.32
N LEU A 15 1.76 3.63 -0.86
CA LEU A 15 2.54 3.99 -2.03
C LEU A 15 3.09 5.41 -1.94
N ASP A 16 2.33 6.33 -1.33
CA ASP A 16 2.84 7.68 -1.06
C ASP A 16 4.04 7.64 -0.12
N CYS A 17 3.98 6.79 0.91
CA CYS A 17 5.08 6.63 1.84
C CYS A 17 6.34 6.15 1.13
N VAL A 18 6.20 5.17 0.24
CA VAL A 18 7.33 4.67 -0.54
C VAL A 18 7.87 5.74 -1.48
N GLU A 19 6.99 6.51 -2.12
CA GLU A 19 7.42 7.57 -3.04
C GLU A 19 8.21 8.67 -2.33
N VAL A 20 7.71 9.14 -1.20
CA VAL A 20 8.37 10.21 -0.43
C VAL A 20 9.76 9.78 0.01
N ASN A 21 9.90 8.54 0.43
CA ASN A 21 11.18 8.03 0.93
C ASN A 21 12.03 7.38 -0.17
N LYS A 22 11.49 7.25 -1.37
CA LYS A 22 12.07 6.52 -2.51
C LYS A 22 12.19 5.04 -2.22
N GLU A 23 12.71 4.67 -1.07
CA GLU A 23 12.66 3.31 -0.53
C GLU A 23 12.15 3.43 0.90
N ALA A 24 11.02 2.82 1.19
CA ALA A 24 10.49 2.82 2.54
C ALA A 24 11.04 1.62 3.30
N THR A 25 11.30 1.80 4.59
CA THR A 25 11.69 0.68 5.44
C THR A 25 10.45 -0.05 5.91
N LYS A 26 10.64 -1.27 6.40
CA LYS A 26 9.54 -2.01 7.01
C LYS A 26 8.87 -1.19 8.11
N TRP A 27 9.67 -0.49 8.89
CA TRP A 27 9.16 0.33 10.00
C TRP A 27 8.29 1.48 9.49
N ASP A 28 8.70 2.12 8.39
CA ASP A 28 7.91 3.20 7.80
C ASP A 28 6.52 2.71 7.40
N LEU A 29 6.45 1.53 6.80
CA LEU A 29 5.19 0.96 6.36
C LEU A 29 4.33 0.48 7.54
N ILE A 30 4.97 -0.07 8.57
CA ILE A 30 4.25 -0.47 9.77
C ILE A 30 3.58 0.75 10.43
N LYS A 31 4.26 1.89 10.43
CA LYS A 31 3.67 3.11 10.99
C LYS A 31 2.41 3.53 10.25
N VAL A 32 2.40 3.36 8.94
CA VAL A 32 1.22 3.68 8.14
C VAL A 32 0.08 2.72 8.47
N LEU A 33 0.40 1.44 8.63
CA LEU A 33 -0.60 0.39 8.82
C LEU A 33 -1.03 0.18 10.28
N GLY A 34 -0.15 0.51 11.21
CA GLY A 34 -0.47 0.45 12.63
C GLY A 34 0.05 -0.78 13.37
N ASN A 35 0.25 -1.91 12.69
CA ASN A 35 0.75 -3.11 13.35
C ASN A 35 1.31 -4.12 12.34
N ASP A 36 1.97 -5.16 12.88
CA ASP A 36 2.59 -6.20 12.07
C ASP A 36 1.58 -7.06 11.30
N THR A 37 0.42 -7.29 11.87
CA THR A 37 -0.59 -8.10 11.21
C THR A 37 -1.04 -7.44 9.91
N GLN A 38 -1.32 -6.15 9.98
CA GLN A 38 -1.70 -5.38 8.80
C GLN A 38 -0.54 -5.30 7.80
N PHE A 39 0.69 -5.20 8.30
CA PHE A 39 1.86 -5.21 7.42
C PHE A 39 1.91 -6.49 6.60
N ARG A 40 1.73 -7.65 7.23
CA ARG A 40 1.75 -8.92 6.50
C ARG A 40 0.65 -8.99 5.45
N LEU A 41 -0.56 -8.58 5.83
CA LEU A 41 -1.69 -8.62 4.91
C LEU A 41 -1.48 -7.72 3.70
N TRP A 42 -0.99 -6.51 3.93
CA TRP A 42 -0.83 -5.55 2.85
C TRP A 42 0.44 -5.73 2.05
N ILE A 43 1.54 -6.02 2.72
CA ILE A 43 2.83 -6.06 2.05
C ILE A 43 3.16 -7.48 1.59
N ASP A 44 3.23 -8.45 2.52
CA ASP A 44 3.62 -9.81 2.15
C ASP A 44 2.58 -10.50 1.26
N ASP A 45 1.32 -10.44 1.66
CA ASP A 45 0.26 -11.19 0.99
C ASP A 45 -0.30 -10.47 -0.23
N PHE A 46 -0.09 -9.18 -0.36
CA PHE A 46 -0.65 -8.42 -1.46
C PHE A 46 0.41 -7.71 -2.30
N PHE A 47 1.07 -6.68 -1.77
CA PHE A 47 1.95 -5.86 -2.58
C PHE A 47 3.16 -6.60 -3.13
N LEU A 48 3.77 -7.48 -2.34
CA LEU A 48 4.89 -8.28 -2.83
C LEU A 48 4.39 -9.40 -3.74
N ALA A 49 3.30 -10.05 -3.38
CA ALA A 49 2.74 -11.13 -4.17
C ALA A 49 2.30 -10.64 -5.56
N GLU A 50 1.72 -9.45 -5.63
CA GLU A 50 1.26 -8.86 -6.89
C GLU A 50 2.34 -8.03 -7.59
N ARG A 51 3.55 -8.02 -7.05
CA ARG A 51 4.68 -7.27 -7.60
C ARG A 51 4.44 -5.77 -7.71
N VAL A 52 3.66 -5.24 -6.78
CA VAL A 52 3.46 -3.80 -6.65
C VAL A 52 4.69 -3.17 -6.03
N LEU A 53 5.27 -3.88 -5.05
CA LEU A 53 6.53 -3.50 -4.42
C LEU A 53 7.54 -4.61 -4.58
N VAL A 54 8.81 -4.27 -4.51
CA VAL A 54 9.90 -5.21 -4.44
C VAL A 54 10.66 -4.96 -3.14
N GLU A 55 11.09 -6.05 -2.51
CA GLU A 55 11.81 -6.01 -1.25
C GLU A 55 13.31 -6.10 -1.49
N ARG A 56 14.07 -5.29 -0.77
CA ARG A 56 15.53 -5.37 -0.76
C ARG A 56 15.96 -5.50 0.70
N ARG A 57 16.86 -6.42 0.95
CA ARG A 57 17.38 -6.61 2.30
C ARG A 57 18.83 -6.14 2.37
N GLU A 58 19.14 -5.42 3.43
CA GLU A 58 20.50 -4.97 3.68
C GLU A 58 20.78 -5.17 5.17
N GLY A 59 21.58 -6.20 5.48
CA GLY A 59 21.79 -6.61 6.86
C GLY A 59 20.49 -7.06 7.49
N VAL A 60 20.09 -6.39 8.56
CA VAL A 60 18.83 -6.70 9.26
C VAL A 60 17.69 -5.80 8.82
N ARG A 61 17.95 -4.92 7.86
CA ARG A 61 16.95 -3.96 7.41
C ARG A 61 16.29 -4.40 6.11
N TYR A 62 15.00 -4.14 6.01
CA TYR A 62 14.22 -4.41 4.81
C TYR A 62 13.77 -3.09 4.22
N PHE A 63 13.94 -2.98 2.92
CA PHE A 63 13.56 -1.79 2.16
C PHE A 63 12.60 -2.19 1.05
N TYR A 64 11.63 -1.33 0.78
CA TYR A 64 10.59 -1.59 -0.21
C TYR A 64 10.53 -0.47 -1.21
N ARG A 65 10.47 -0.83 -2.46
CA ARG A 65 10.48 0.13 -3.57
C ARG A 65 9.36 -0.25 -4.55
N LYS A 66 8.78 0.75 -5.20
CA LYS A 66 7.77 0.50 -6.20
C LYS A 66 8.38 -0.13 -7.44
N THR A 67 7.64 -1.07 -8.05
CA THR A 67 7.95 -1.62 -9.36
C THR A 67 7.24 -0.77 -10.40
N GLU A 68 7.42 -1.09 -11.70
CA GLU A 68 6.64 -0.44 -12.75
C GLU A 68 5.15 -0.62 -12.51
N ARG A 69 4.78 -1.82 -12.09
CA ARG A 69 3.39 -2.15 -11.78
C ARG A 69 2.89 -1.31 -10.60
N GLY A 70 3.75 -1.11 -9.60
CA GLY A 70 3.42 -0.26 -8.47
C GLY A 70 3.28 1.20 -8.87
N GLU A 71 4.12 1.67 -9.77
CA GLU A 71 4.00 3.03 -10.29
C GLU A 71 2.67 3.25 -11.00
N LEU A 72 2.28 2.27 -11.81
CA LEU A 72 1.01 2.36 -12.53
C LEU A 72 -0.16 2.38 -11.56
N LEU A 73 -0.16 1.47 -10.59
CA LEU A 73 -1.21 1.43 -9.57
C LEU A 73 -1.27 2.74 -8.81
N HIS A 74 -0.11 3.27 -8.41
CA HIS A 74 -0.05 4.52 -7.67
C HIS A 74 -0.65 5.67 -8.47
N ARG A 75 -0.33 5.72 -9.76
CA ARG A 75 -0.85 6.74 -10.66
C ARG A 75 -2.37 6.65 -10.78
N LEU A 76 -2.89 5.43 -10.92
CA LEU A 76 -4.33 5.22 -10.99
C LEU A 76 -5.03 5.62 -9.71
N LEU A 77 -4.43 5.29 -8.57
CA LEU A 77 -4.99 5.68 -7.27
C LEU A 77 -5.01 7.20 -7.11
N LYS A 78 -3.93 7.87 -7.52
CA LYS A 78 -3.86 9.33 -7.44
C LYS A 78 -4.91 9.99 -8.33
N SER A 79 -5.24 9.37 -9.45
CA SER A 79 -6.23 9.95 -10.38
C SER A 79 -7.65 9.82 -9.85
N GLY A 80 -7.85 9.01 -8.81
CA GLY A 80 -9.16 8.77 -8.25
C GLY A 80 -9.96 7.70 -8.99
N TYR A 81 -9.49 7.25 -10.14
CA TYR A 81 -10.19 6.24 -10.92
C TYR A 81 -10.29 4.92 -10.17
N MET A 82 -9.14 4.42 -9.69
CA MET A 82 -9.12 3.17 -8.93
C MET A 82 -9.83 3.31 -7.59
N LEU A 83 -9.76 4.48 -6.98
CA LEU A 83 -10.48 4.73 -5.73
C LEU A 83 -11.97 4.50 -5.93
N ARG A 84 -12.52 5.06 -7.01
CA ARG A 84 -13.94 4.89 -7.28
C ARG A 84 -14.32 3.45 -7.56
N ILE A 85 -13.49 2.74 -8.32
CA ILE A 85 -13.77 1.34 -8.64
C ILE A 85 -13.71 0.47 -7.40
N ILE A 86 -12.62 0.59 -6.64
CA ILE A 86 -12.41 -0.23 -5.45
C ILE A 86 -13.48 0.03 -4.42
N ASP A 87 -13.78 1.31 -4.18
CA ASP A 87 -14.75 1.67 -3.18
C ASP A 87 -16.16 1.28 -3.60
N ARG A 88 -16.45 1.34 -4.89
CA ARG A 88 -17.74 0.89 -5.39
C ARG A 88 -17.94 -0.61 -5.17
N VAL A 89 -16.91 -1.38 -5.47
CA VAL A 89 -16.99 -2.83 -5.28
C VAL A 89 -17.14 -3.17 -3.81
N SER A 90 -16.37 -2.51 -2.95
CA SER A 90 -16.47 -2.72 -1.50
C SER A 90 -17.80 -2.23 -0.95
N GLY A 91 -18.24 -1.06 -1.40
CA GLY A 91 -19.47 -0.46 -0.91
C GLY A 91 -20.72 -1.21 -1.33
N ARG A 92 -20.66 -1.90 -2.47
CA ARG A 92 -21.80 -2.65 -2.97
C ARG A 92 -22.22 -3.75 -2.00
N LYS A 93 -21.26 -4.32 -1.29
CA LYS A 93 -21.54 -5.38 -0.33
C LYS A 93 -22.19 -4.88 0.93
N LEU A 94 -22.13 -3.58 1.15
CA LEU A 94 -22.66 -2.96 2.36
C LEU A 94 -24.08 -2.48 2.19
N LYS A 95 -24.60 -2.54 1.02
CA LYS A 95 -25.97 -2.11 0.77
C LYS A 95 -26.99 -3.22 0.99
#